data_746bffc23e3ce3033899a3b425272aa6
#
_entry.id   746bffc23e3ce3033899a3b425272aa6
#
_cell.length_a   1.000
_cell.length_b   1.000
_cell.length_c   1.000
_cell.angle_alpha   90.00
_cell.angle_beta   90.00
_cell.angle_gamma   90.00
#
_symmetry.space_group_name_H-M   'P 1'
#
loop_
_entity.id
_entity.type
_entity.pdbx_description
1 polymer ?
#
loop_
_entity_poly.entity_id
_entity_poly.type
_entity_poly.pdbx_seq_one_letter_code
_entity_poly.pdbx_strand_id
1 'polypeptide(L)'
;MNRDPLRDVVDAPLFIVPRVLERLRALRPALDGAALAEFERLRRCLLEGIERHPTRFWVLRQVQKAVEAVAGEDAESRQHLNTALKELLAIIGTDDGGVIP
;
A
#
# COMPACT_ATOMS: atom_id res chain seq x y z
N MET A 1 15.07 -14.17 13.67
CA MET A 1 14.19 -13.27 14.42
C MET A 1 13.45 -12.36 13.45
N ASN A 2 12.14 -12.40 13.47
CA ASN A 2 11.32 -11.57 12.59
C ASN A 2 11.21 -10.16 13.17
N ARG A 3 11.66 -9.20 12.39
CA ARG A 3 11.58 -7.80 12.76
C ARG A 3 10.39 -7.18 12.01
N ASP A 4 9.50 -6.56 12.76
CA ASP A 4 8.40 -5.81 12.15
C ASP A 4 8.99 -4.52 11.54
N PRO A 5 8.93 -4.34 10.21
CA PRO A 5 9.49 -3.15 9.58
C PRO A 5 8.83 -1.86 10.07
N LEU A 6 7.59 -1.92 10.57
CA LEU A 6 6.91 -0.73 11.10
C LEU A 6 7.41 -0.32 12.48
N ARG A 7 8.17 -1.16 13.17
CA ARG A 7 8.66 -0.88 14.50
C ARG A 7 9.57 0.35 14.55
N ASP A 8 10.36 0.56 13.50
CA ASP A 8 11.33 1.66 13.43
C ASP A 8 10.85 2.79 12.53
N VAL A 9 9.62 2.74 12.04
CA VAL A 9 9.08 3.80 11.22
C VAL A 9 8.73 4.99 12.09
N VAL A 10 9.26 6.16 11.73
CA VAL A 10 8.86 7.42 12.35
C VAL A 10 7.49 7.79 11.80
N ASP A 11 6.49 7.85 12.67
CA ASP A 11 5.16 8.24 12.24
C ASP A 11 5.13 9.72 11.88
N ALA A 12 4.51 10.01 10.74
CA ALA A 12 4.42 11.37 10.24
C ALA A 12 3.05 11.59 9.61
N PRO A 13 2.49 12.81 9.74
CA PRO A 13 1.24 13.14 9.05
C PRO A 13 1.46 13.21 7.55
N LEU A 14 0.40 12.86 6.80
CA LEU A 14 0.38 12.92 5.35
C LEU A 14 -0.56 14.03 4.91
N PHE A 15 -0.22 14.68 3.80
CA PHE A 15 -1.08 15.70 3.20
C PHE A 15 -2.01 15.03 2.19
N ILE A 16 -3.23 14.75 2.61
CA ILE A 16 -4.20 14.07 1.76
C ILE A 16 -5.16 15.13 1.20
N VAL A 17 -4.87 15.58 0.00
CA VAL A 17 -5.70 16.52 -0.73
C VAL A 17 -6.62 15.75 -1.71
N PRO A 18 -7.73 16.36 -2.19
CA PRO A 18 -8.65 15.65 -3.10
C PRO A 18 -7.97 15.06 -4.34
N ARG A 19 -6.94 15.70 -4.85
CA ARG A 19 -6.19 15.20 -6.01
C ARG A 19 -5.51 13.86 -5.73
N VAL A 20 -5.02 13.63 -4.50
CA VAL A 20 -4.44 12.34 -4.11
C VAL A 20 -5.50 11.26 -4.21
N LEU A 21 -6.69 11.52 -3.71
CA LEU A 21 -7.79 10.55 -3.76
C LEU A 21 -8.20 10.25 -5.20
N GLU A 22 -8.27 11.27 -6.06
CA GLU A 22 -8.57 11.08 -7.47
C GLU A 22 -7.53 10.20 -8.16
N ARG A 23 -6.25 10.44 -7.89
CA ARG A 23 -5.16 9.65 -8.46
C ARG A 23 -5.17 8.20 -7.96
N LEU A 24 -5.50 7.99 -6.68
CA LEU A 24 -5.67 6.64 -6.15
C LEU A 24 -6.79 5.88 -6.87
N ARG A 25 -7.91 6.56 -7.14
CA ARG A 25 -9.03 5.95 -7.87
C ARG A 25 -8.68 5.65 -9.32
N ALA A 26 -7.87 6.50 -9.93
CA ALA A 26 -7.50 6.39 -11.35
C ALA A 26 -6.39 5.39 -11.63
N LEU A 27 -5.62 5.00 -10.63
CA LEU A 27 -4.48 4.09 -10.81
C LEU A 27 -4.97 2.73 -11.35
N ARG A 28 -4.37 2.30 -12.47
CA ARG A 28 -4.69 1.02 -13.13
C ARG A 28 -3.43 0.17 -13.17
N PRO A 29 -3.20 -0.66 -12.16
CA PRO A 29 -2.01 -1.51 -12.12
C PRO A 29 -2.12 -2.66 -13.12
N ALA A 30 -0.97 -3.11 -13.60
CA ALA A 30 -0.88 -4.29 -14.47
C ALA A 30 -0.90 -5.56 -13.61
N LEU A 31 -2.06 -5.86 -13.04
CA LEU A 31 -2.26 -6.98 -12.13
C LEU A 31 -3.43 -7.84 -12.58
N ASP A 32 -3.41 -9.12 -12.18
CA ASP A 32 -4.53 -10.03 -12.36
C ASP A 32 -4.64 -10.95 -11.14
N GLY A 33 -5.68 -11.81 -11.15
CA GLY A 33 -5.87 -12.85 -10.14
C GLY A 33 -5.86 -12.33 -8.70
N ALA A 34 -5.22 -13.09 -7.83
CA ALA A 34 -5.18 -12.77 -6.40
C ALA A 34 -4.48 -11.46 -6.10
N ALA A 35 -3.43 -11.12 -6.85
CA ALA A 35 -2.73 -9.85 -6.68
C ALA A 35 -3.63 -8.66 -6.99
N LEU A 36 -4.42 -8.72 -8.06
CA LEU A 36 -5.37 -7.67 -8.39
C LEU A 36 -6.46 -7.55 -7.31
N ALA A 37 -7.02 -8.67 -6.88
CA ALA A 37 -8.05 -8.67 -5.85
C ALA A 37 -7.56 -8.02 -4.56
N GLU A 38 -6.33 -8.32 -4.15
CA GLU A 38 -5.73 -7.75 -2.95
C GLU A 38 -5.44 -6.26 -3.11
N PHE A 39 -4.96 -5.85 -4.28
CA PHE A 39 -4.74 -4.43 -4.57
C PHE A 39 -6.05 -3.64 -4.49
N GLU A 40 -7.13 -4.17 -5.07
CA GLU A 40 -8.44 -3.51 -5.05
C GLU A 40 -9.01 -3.43 -3.62
N ARG A 41 -8.80 -4.48 -2.81
CA ARG A 41 -9.19 -4.47 -1.40
C ARG A 41 -8.43 -3.37 -0.64
N LEU A 42 -7.12 -3.28 -0.86
CA LEU A 42 -6.28 -2.26 -0.25
C LEU A 42 -6.71 -0.86 -0.69
N ARG A 43 -6.92 -0.66 -1.99
CA ARG A 43 -7.37 0.65 -2.49
C ARG A 43 -8.66 1.09 -1.82
N ARG A 44 -9.64 0.20 -1.71
CA ARG A 44 -10.90 0.50 -1.05
C ARG A 44 -10.68 0.88 0.42
N CYS A 45 -9.86 0.11 1.12
CA CYS A 45 -9.52 0.39 2.51
C CYS A 45 -8.90 1.77 2.68
N LEU A 46 -7.96 2.13 1.80
CA LEU A 46 -7.30 3.43 1.85
C LEU A 46 -8.29 4.56 1.56
N LEU A 47 -9.12 4.42 0.52
CA LEU A 47 -10.11 5.45 0.18
C LEU A 47 -11.14 5.67 1.28
N GLU A 48 -11.50 4.62 2.01
CA GLU A 48 -12.46 4.72 3.11
C GLU A 48 -11.86 5.29 4.39
N GLY A 49 -10.56 5.10 4.63
CA GLY A 49 -9.97 5.39 5.93
C GLY A 49 -8.88 6.45 5.97
N ILE A 50 -8.27 6.82 4.82
CA ILE A 50 -7.08 7.66 4.84
C ILE A 50 -7.35 9.08 5.36
N GLU A 51 -8.55 9.61 5.15
CA GLU A 51 -8.91 10.94 5.65
C GLU A 51 -9.06 10.96 7.17
N ARG A 52 -9.44 9.83 7.77
CA ARG A 52 -9.53 9.68 9.24
C ARG A 52 -8.19 9.35 9.87
N HIS A 53 -7.30 8.72 9.10
CA HIS A 53 -6.01 8.24 9.57
C HIS A 53 -4.91 8.67 8.59
N PRO A 54 -4.71 10.00 8.41
CA PRO A 54 -3.76 10.50 7.41
C PRO A 54 -2.32 10.44 7.94
N THR A 55 -1.90 9.27 8.36
CA THR A 55 -0.54 9.07 8.88
C THR A 55 0.19 8.01 8.08
N ARG A 56 1.50 8.18 7.99
CA ARG A 56 2.40 7.23 7.33
C ARG A 56 2.26 5.83 7.94
N PHE A 57 2.22 5.74 9.26
CA PHE A 57 2.11 4.45 9.96
C PHE A 57 0.84 3.70 9.57
N TRP A 58 -0.30 4.36 9.59
CA TRP A 58 -1.56 3.72 9.23
C TRP A 58 -1.54 3.18 7.81
N VAL A 59 -1.07 4.00 6.85
CA VAL A 59 -0.99 3.60 5.43
C VAL A 59 -0.06 2.40 5.27
N LEU A 60 1.14 2.47 5.84
CA LEU A 60 2.12 1.38 5.69
C LEU A 60 1.64 0.08 6.33
N ARG A 61 0.86 0.18 7.40
CA ARG A 61 0.27 -1.01 8.02
C ARG A 61 -0.74 -1.68 7.09
N GLN A 62 -1.54 -0.90 6.36
CA GLN A 62 -2.47 -1.46 5.37
C GLN A 62 -1.70 -2.11 4.21
N VAL A 63 -0.64 -1.48 3.74
CA VAL A 63 0.23 -2.04 2.70
C VAL A 63 0.88 -3.34 3.16
N GLN A 64 1.36 -3.38 4.40
CA GLN A 64 1.96 -4.60 4.98
C GLN A 64 0.96 -5.78 4.96
N LYS A 65 -0.30 -5.52 5.28
CA LYS A 65 -1.35 -6.54 5.22
C LYS A 65 -1.53 -7.08 3.79
N ALA A 66 -1.44 -6.22 2.79
CA ALA A 66 -1.55 -6.65 1.39
C ALA A 66 -0.36 -7.53 0.98
N VAL A 67 0.85 -7.15 1.37
CA VAL A 67 2.06 -7.95 1.11
C VAL A 67 1.93 -9.33 1.74
N GLU A 68 1.49 -9.39 2.99
CA GLU A 68 1.31 -10.66 3.71
C GLU A 68 0.23 -11.53 3.07
N ALA A 69 -0.84 -10.92 2.57
CA ALA A 69 -1.96 -11.66 1.98
C ALA A 69 -1.57 -12.43 0.73
N VAL A 70 -0.56 -11.96 -0.01
CA VAL A 70 -0.09 -12.64 -1.24
C VAL A 70 1.21 -13.41 -1.03
N ALA A 71 1.63 -13.62 0.21
CA ALA A 71 2.90 -14.30 0.51
C ALA A 71 2.98 -15.72 -0.06
N GLY A 72 1.82 -16.39 -0.24
CA GLY A 72 1.75 -17.74 -0.82
C GLY A 72 1.65 -17.77 -2.33
N GLU A 73 1.57 -16.62 -3.00
CA GLU A 73 1.49 -16.56 -4.44
C GLU A 73 2.87 -16.72 -5.09
N ASP A 74 2.90 -16.94 -6.42
CA ASP A 74 4.18 -17.07 -7.11
C ASP A 74 4.99 -15.77 -7.07
N ALA A 75 6.30 -15.89 -7.35
CA ALA A 75 7.22 -14.76 -7.25
C ALA A 75 6.86 -13.64 -8.23
N GLU A 76 6.40 -13.98 -9.43
CA GLU A 76 6.03 -12.99 -10.44
C GLU A 76 4.83 -12.16 -9.97
N SER A 77 3.78 -12.82 -9.46
CA SER A 77 2.60 -12.14 -8.92
C SER A 77 2.96 -11.20 -7.77
N ARG A 78 3.82 -11.67 -6.86
CA ARG A 78 4.28 -10.86 -5.73
C ARG A 78 5.07 -9.64 -6.20
N GLN A 79 5.95 -9.79 -7.18
CA GLN A 79 6.73 -8.67 -7.74
C GLN A 79 5.84 -7.65 -8.42
N HIS A 80 4.86 -8.10 -9.18
CA HIS A 80 3.91 -7.20 -9.85
C HIS A 80 3.12 -6.40 -8.82
N LEU A 81 2.67 -7.04 -7.76
CA LEU A 81 1.98 -6.33 -6.68
C LEU A 81 2.91 -5.33 -6.00
N ASN A 82 4.14 -5.72 -5.70
CA ASN A 82 5.10 -4.82 -5.06
C ASN A 82 5.33 -3.56 -5.89
N THR A 83 5.44 -3.70 -7.21
CA THR A 83 5.58 -2.56 -8.12
C THR A 83 4.37 -1.64 -8.03
N ALA A 84 3.17 -2.22 -8.08
CA ALA A 84 1.93 -1.44 -7.98
C ALA A 84 1.79 -0.74 -6.63
N LEU A 85 2.21 -1.39 -5.55
CA LEU A 85 2.18 -0.80 -4.21
C LEU A 85 3.13 0.41 -4.10
N LYS A 86 4.30 0.33 -4.74
CA LYS A 86 5.23 1.46 -4.77
C LYS A 86 4.65 2.65 -5.54
N GLU A 87 3.96 2.39 -6.65
CA GLU A 87 3.25 3.45 -7.38
C GLU A 87 2.17 4.10 -6.52
N LEU A 88 1.39 3.28 -5.82
CA LEU A 88 0.35 3.76 -4.91
C LEU A 88 0.94 4.64 -3.81
N LEU A 89 2.03 4.23 -3.19
CA LEU A 89 2.69 4.99 -2.14
C LEU A 89 3.28 6.31 -2.67
N ALA A 90 3.79 6.32 -3.91
CA ALA A 90 4.28 7.54 -4.54
C ALA A 90 3.14 8.55 -4.73
N ILE A 91 1.94 8.10 -5.08
CA ILE A 91 0.76 8.96 -5.18
C ILE A 91 0.41 9.57 -3.82
N ILE A 92 0.45 8.77 -2.76
CA ILE A 92 0.18 9.23 -1.39
C ILE A 92 1.27 10.17 -0.89
N GLY A 93 2.50 10.01 -1.37
CA GLY A 93 3.62 10.87 -0.99
C GLY A 93 4.48 10.32 0.13
N THR A 94 4.58 8.99 0.25
CA THR A 94 5.44 8.36 1.25
C THR A 94 6.28 7.24 0.61
N ASP A 95 7.36 6.86 1.27
CA ASP A 95 8.13 5.68 0.92
C ASP A 95 7.50 4.43 1.54
N ASP A 96 8.08 3.26 1.29
CA ASP A 96 7.53 1.99 1.76
C ASP A 96 7.93 1.62 3.19
N GLY A 97 8.81 2.38 3.82
CA GLY A 97 9.25 2.10 5.19
C GLY A 97 9.83 0.70 5.39
N GLY A 98 10.22 0.01 4.32
CA GLY A 98 10.73 -1.35 4.40
C GLY A 98 9.64 -2.44 4.40
N VAL A 99 8.35 -2.09 4.27
CA VAL A 99 7.28 -3.11 4.29
C VAL A 99 7.12 -3.84 2.97
N ILE A 100 7.63 -3.28 1.87
CA ILE A 100 7.61 -3.94 0.56
C ILE A 100 8.96 -4.62 0.35
N PRO A 101 8.97 -5.94 0.19
CA PRO A 101 10.22 -6.69 0.00
C PRO A 101 10.98 -6.31 -1.25
#